data_c10400367e6c3471f20649592cefc12e
#
_entry.id   c10400367e6c3471f20649592cefc12e
#
_cell.length_a   1.000
_cell.length_b   1.000
_cell.length_c   1.000
_cell.angle_alpha   90.00
_cell.angle_beta   90.00
_cell.angle_gamma   90.00
#
_symmetry.space_group_name_H-M   'P 1'
#
loop_
_entity.id
_entity.type
_entity.pdbx_description
1 polymer ?
#
loop_
_entity_poly.entity_id
_entity_poly.type
_entity_poly.pdbx_seq_one_letter_code
_entity_poly.pdbx_strand_id
1 'polypeptide(L)'
;MALEVPAGSAGEAPQYLQAVQAQFDSVRGWTFVDGHLRILPDRAASLTLNFDSLRSSTFGEPPEGLLGRPEEVGEMTNSEIDRMVTNLTRSGGDVSALLVEKGQRKAIAAATLVIILFGGPLATSSRRGGRAYGIGVALASVILYLLMFRLAGAAGQSGAIEPVLSAWVPNLVFLTCGLVLFKRVRT
;
A
#
# COMPACT_ATOMS: atom_id res chain seq x y z
N MET A 1 -24.49 -3.91 12.72
CA MET A 1 -23.04 -3.97 12.42
C MET A 1 -22.64 -5.43 12.34
N ALA A 2 -22.02 -5.87 11.26
CA ALA A 2 -21.50 -7.25 11.14
C ALA A 2 -19.97 -7.16 11.27
N LEU A 3 -19.42 -7.89 12.21
CA LEU A 3 -17.99 -8.01 12.45
C LEU A 3 -17.57 -9.45 12.16
N GLU A 4 -16.65 -9.61 11.23
CA GLU A 4 -16.00 -10.87 10.94
C GLU A 4 -14.70 -10.94 11.73
N VAL A 5 -14.59 -11.93 12.61
CA VAL A 5 -13.36 -12.16 13.39
C VAL A 5 -12.68 -13.35 12.76
N PRO A 6 -11.54 -13.14 12.08
CA PRO A 6 -10.71 -14.25 11.67
C PRO A 6 -10.23 -15.02 12.91
N ALA A 7 -10.13 -16.34 12.78
CA ALA A 7 -9.64 -17.22 13.83
C ALA A 7 -8.32 -16.69 14.41
N GLY A 8 -8.33 -16.31 15.69
CA GLY A 8 -7.13 -15.99 16.44
C GLY A 8 -6.43 -17.30 16.77
N SER A 9 -5.14 -17.43 16.45
CA SER A 9 -4.28 -18.59 16.64
C SER A 9 -4.68 -19.89 15.93
N ALA A 10 -3.70 -20.59 15.38
CA ALA A 10 -3.88 -21.83 14.61
C ALA A 10 -4.64 -22.89 15.42
N GLY A 11 -5.94 -23.07 15.11
CA GLY A 11 -6.81 -24.08 15.72
C GLY A 11 -8.16 -23.59 16.21
N GLU A 12 -8.43 -22.30 16.26
CA GLU A 12 -9.75 -21.78 16.62
C GLU A 12 -10.68 -21.69 15.39
N ALA A 13 -11.92 -22.15 15.55
CA ALA A 13 -12.91 -22.09 14.49
C ALA A 13 -13.26 -20.62 14.16
N PRO A 14 -13.45 -20.26 12.87
CA PRO A 14 -13.85 -18.92 12.48
C PRO A 14 -15.17 -18.54 13.14
N GLN A 15 -15.20 -17.34 13.70
CA GLN A 15 -16.34 -16.80 14.45
C GLN A 15 -16.88 -15.57 13.73
N TYR A 16 -18.19 -15.54 13.55
CA TYR A 16 -18.92 -14.41 12.97
C TYR A 16 -19.85 -13.82 14.01
N LEU A 17 -19.62 -12.56 14.37
CA LEU A 17 -20.44 -11.84 15.33
C LEU A 17 -21.22 -10.76 14.60
N GLN A 18 -22.55 -10.80 14.77
CA GLN A 18 -23.44 -9.76 14.27
C GLN A 18 -24.28 -9.23 15.44
N ALA A 19 -24.28 -7.90 15.61
CA ALA A 19 -25.04 -7.24 16.66
C ALA A 19 -25.73 -5.98 16.12
N VAL A 20 -26.86 -5.63 16.71
CA VAL A 20 -27.60 -4.41 16.37
C VAL A 20 -26.82 -3.18 16.84
N GLN A 21 -26.24 -3.25 18.04
CA GLN A 21 -25.47 -2.16 18.63
C GLN A 21 -24.18 -2.67 19.26
N ALA A 22 -23.10 -1.90 19.12
CA ALA A 22 -21.82 -2.13 19.78
C ALA A 22 -21.39 -0.87 20.53
N GLN A 23 -21.00 -1.01 21.80
CA GLN A 23 -20.49 0.06 22.64
C GLN A 23 -19.09 -0.29 23.10
N PHE A 24 -18.18 0.68 22.99
CA PHE A 24 -16.80 0.53 23.42
C PHE A 24 -16.54 1.32 24.69
N ASP A 25 -15.92 0.68 25.66
CA ASP A 25 -15.43 1.27 26.88
C ASP A 25 -13.92 1.03 26.97
N SER A 26 -13.12 2.10 27.17
CA SER A 26 -11.66 2.02 27.19
C SER A 26 -11.09 1.09 28.29
N VAL A 27 -11.86 0.83 29.34
CA VAL A 27 -11.47 -0.05 30.47
C VAL A 27 -12.04 -1.45 30.35
N ARG A 28 -13.24 -1.56 29.79
CA ARG A 28 -14.06 -2.78 29.78
C ARG A 28 -14.13 -3.48 28.43
N GLY A 29 -13.61 -2.88 27.37
CA GLY A 29 -13.66 -3.39 26.00
C GLY A 29 -15.04 -3.24 25.35
N TRP A 30 -15.31 -4.10 24.36
CA TRP A 30 -16.54 -4.07 23.60
C TRP A 30 -17.70 -4.75 24.30
N THR A 31 -18.87 -4.12 24.27
CA THR A 31 -20.16 -4.69 24.66
C THR A 31 -21.08 -4.65 23.46
N PHE A 32 -21.50 -5.82 22.99
CA PHE A 32 -22.44 -6.03 21.89
C PHE A 32 -23.82 -6.25 22.46
N VAL A 33 -24.82 -5.60 21.88
CA VAL A 33 -26.22 -5.66 22.33
C VAL A 33 -27.08 -6.18 21.19
N ASP A 34 -27.95 -7.11 21.50
CA ASP A 34 -28.92 -7.73 20.60
C ASP A 34 -28.23 -8.29 19.33
N GLY A 35 -27.77 -9.54 19.43
CA GLY A 35 -27.01 -10.12 18.35
C GLY A 35 -26.93 -11.65 18.37
N HIS A 36 -26.17 -12.16 17.39
CA HIS A 36 -25.87 -13.57 17.31
C HIS A 36 -24.40 -13.81 16.98
N LEU A 37 -23.82 -14.82 17.61
CA LEU A 37 -22.48 -15.32 17.38
C LEU A 37 -22.59 -16.65 16.64
N ARG A 38 -21.99 -16.73 15.47
CA ARG A 38 -21.93 -17.96 14.67
C ARG A 38 -20.52 -18.50 14.65
N ILE A 39 -20.34 -19.71 15.10
CA ILE A 39 -19.08 -20.44 15.11
C ILE A 39 -19.15 -21.52 14.02
N LEU A 40 -18.18 -21.54 13.10
CA LEU A 40 -18.10 -22.53 12.02
C LEU A 40 -16.89 -23.46 12.26
N PRO A 41 -17.08 -24.58 12.98
CA PRO A 41 -16.00 -25.56 13.11
C PRO A 41 -15.81 -26.31 11.78
N ASP A 42 -14.56 -26.64 11.44
CA ASP A 42 -14.16 -27.25 10.15
C ASP A 42 -14.87 -28.57 9.80
N ARG A 43 -15.49 -29.25 10.74
CA ARG A 43 -16.09 -30.60 10.57
C ARG A 43 -17.42 -30.83 11.27
N ALA A 44 -18.08 -29.79 11.78
CA ALA A 44 -19.34 -29.92 12.51
C ALA A 44 -20.39 -28.90 12.03
N ALA A 45 -21.64 -29.11 12.45
CA ALA A 45 -22.72 -28.17 12.18
C ALA A 45 -22.41 -26.80 12.80
N SER A 46 -22.71 -25.71 12.09
CA SER A 46 -22.53 -24.35 12.59
C SER A 46 -23.33 -24.14 13.87
N LEU A 47 -22.69 -23.65 14.92
CA LEU A 47 -23.33 -23.27 16.17
C LEU A 47 -23.68 -21.77 16.09
N THR A 48 -24.96 -21.45 16.31
CA THR A 48 -25.43 -20.06 16.40
C THR A 48 -25.94 -19.81 17.80
N LEU A 49 -25.35 -18.85 18.49
CA LEU A 49 -25.73 -18.41 19.83
C LEU A 49 -26.34 -17.02 19.73
N ASN A 50 -27.60 -16.87 20.16
CA ASN A 50 -28.24 -15.56 20.29
C ASN A 50 -27.95 -15.00 21.68
N PHE A 51 -27.70 -13.70 21.76
CA PHE A 51 -27.44 -13.02 23.03
C PHE A 51 -28.10 -11.64 23.07
N ASP A 52 -28.60 -11.25 24.22
CA ASP A 52 -29.10 -9.90 24.47
C ASP A 52 -27.97 -8.93 24.76
N SER A 53 -26.90 -9.41 25.42
CA SER A 53 -25.68 -8.65 25.67
C SER A 53 -24.47 -9.59 25.74
N LEU A 54 -23.48 -9.32 24.97
CA LEU A 54 -22.19 -10.04 24.94
C LEU A 54 -21.04 -9.08 25.18
N ARG A 55 -20.28 -9.31 26.24
CA ARG A 55 -19.03 -8.58 26.47
C ARG A 55 -17.87 -9.43 25.96
N SER A 56 -17.02 -8.82 25.14
CA SER A 56 -15.83 -9.47 24.63
C SER A 56 -14.59 -8.66 24.95
N SER A 57 -13.64 -9.28 25.62
CA SER A 57 -12.29 -8.76 25.85
C SER A 57 -11.32 -9.19 24.74
N THR A 58 -11.74 -10.07 23.85
CA THR A 58 -10.94 -10.57 22.72
C THR A 58 -10.79 -9.50 21.64
N PHE A 59 -11.78 -8.60 21.53
CA PHE A 59 -11.73 -7.45 20.66
C PHE A 59 -11.08 -6.29 21.41
N GLY A 60 -9.76 -6.18 21.34
CA GLY A 60 -9.00 -5.11 22.01
C GLY A 60 -8.85 -3.85 21.18
N GLU A 61 -9.29 -3.87 19.93
CA GLU A 61 -9.12 -2.71 19.04
C GLU A 61 -10.16 -1.61 19.32
N PRO A 62 -9.73 -0.35 19.47
CA PRO A 62 -10.63 0.77 19.65
C PRO A 62 -11.50 1.02 18.40
N PRO A 63 -12.66 1.71 18.52
CA PRO A 63 -13.57 1.98 17.40
C PRO A 63 -12.92 2.64 16.20
N GLU A 64 -11.88 3.44 16.44
CA GLU A 64 -11.10 4.13 15.42
C GLU A 64 -10.39 3.15 14.47
N GLY A 65 -9.95 1.99 14.96
CA GLY A 65 -9.35 0.93 14.14
C GLY A 65 -10.37 0.13 13.33
N LEU A 66 -11.62 0.00 13.84
CA LEU A 66 -12.68 -0.78 13.20
C LEU A 66 -13.56 0.06 12.26
N LEU A 67 -13.72 1.36 12.55
CA LEU A 67 -14.49 2.32 11.75
C LEU A 67 -13.60 3.08 10.75
N GLY A 68 -12.29 3.00 10.92
CA GLY A 68 -11.34 3.48 9.93
C GLY A 68 -11.63 2.74 8.62
N ARG A 69 -12.03 3.47 7.56
CA ARG A 69 -11.81 2.95 6.21
C ARG A 69 -10.39 2.40 6.21
N PRO A 70 -10.13 1.23 5.59
CA PRO A 70 -8.74 0.86 5.36
C PRO A 70 -8.09 2.08 4.71
N GLU A 71 -7.28 2.82 5.49
CA GLU A 71 -6.53 3.94 4.93
C GLU A 71 -5.77 3.35 3.76
N GLU A 72 -6.07 3.85 2.56
CA GLU A 72 -5.28 3.45 1.41
C GLU A 72 -3.83 3.75 1.78
N VAL A 73 -2.95 2.79 1.54
CA VAL A 73 -1.51 2.92 1.89
C VAL A 73 -0.93 4.25 1.40
N GLY A 74 -1.54 4.83 0.35
CA GLY A 74 -1.21 6.14 -0.20
C GLY A 74 -1.50 7.32 0.75
N GLU A 75 -2.48 7.21 1.65
CA GLU A 75 -2.90 8.27 2.58
C GLU A 75 -2.11 8.24 3.90
N MET A 76 -1.50 7.09 4.24
CA MET A 76 -0.72 6.91 5.47
C MET A 76 0.52 7.81 5.52
N THR A 77 0.85 8.30 6.69
CA THR A 77 2.14 8.96 6.93
C THR A 77 3.28 7.94 6.97
N ASN A 78 4.53 8.38 6.78
CA ASN A 78 5.68 7.47 6.83
C ASN A 78 5.82 6.78 8.18
N SER A 79 5.41 7.44 9.30
CA SER A 79 5.45 6.86 10.63
C SER A 79 4.38 5.79 10.84
N GLU A 80 3.23 5.93 10.24
CA GLU A 80 2.14 4.92 10.24
C GLU A 80 2.55 3.71 9.43
N ILE A 81 3.14 3.92 8.23
CA ILE A 81 3.69 2.82 7.43
C ILE A 81 4.74 2.05 8.23
N ASP A 82 5.65 2.72 8.97
CA ASP A 82 6.67 2.04 9.76
C ASP A 82 6.09 1.21 10.91
N ARG A 83 5.06 1.73 11.58
CA ARG A 83 4.34 0.98 12.62
C ARG A 83 3.64 -0.24 12.02
N MET A 84 2.96 -0.06 10.88
CA MET A 84 2.24 -1.14 10.21
C MET A 84 3.20 -2.22 9.70
N VAL A 85 4.34 -1.83 9.10
CA VAL A 85 5.42 -2.76 8.69
C VAL A 85 5.90 -3.57 9.90
N THR A 86 6.15 -2.91 11.04
CA THR A 86 6.61 -3.60 12.26
C THR A 86 5.58 -4.61 12.77
N ASN A 87 4.31 -4.23 12.78
CA ASN A 87 3.23 -5.10 13.26
C ASN A 87 3.01 -6.29 12.31
N LEU A 88 2.94 -6.05 11.00
CA LEU A 88 2.76 -7.09 9.99
C LEU A 88 3.95 -8.06 9.96
N THR A 89 5.18 -7.55 10.08
CA THR A 89 6.37 -8.41 10.13
C THR A 89 6.33 -9.35 11.34
N ARG A 90 5.86 -8.87 12.50
CA ARG A 90 5.72 -9.71 13.70
C ARG A 90 4.65 -10.79 13.56
N SER A 91 3.58 -10.50 12.82
CA SER A 91 2.49 -11.45 12.55
C SER A 91 2.75 -12.34 11.33
N GLY A 92 3.89 -12.18 10.63
CA GLY A 92 4.21 -12.94 9.41
C GLY A 92 3.45 -12.50 8.17
N GLY A 93 2.84 -11.30 8.19
CA GLY A 93 2.12 -10.72 7.06
C GLY A 93 3.05 -10.16 5.99
N ASP A 94 2.52 -9.99 4.77
CA ASP A 94 3.25 -9.39 3.66
C ASP A 94 3.34 -7.87 3.81
N VAL A 95 4.55 -7.34 3.77
CA VAL A 95 4.87 -5.92 3.90
C VAL A 95 5.32 -5.27 2.58
N SER A 96 5.35 -6.03 1.49
CA SER A 96 5.91 -5.61 0.20
C SER A 96 5.24 -4.35 -0.33
N ALA A 97 3.90 -4.27 -0.27
CA ALA A 97 3.15 -3.10 -0.72
C ALA A 97 3.51 -1.82 0.07
N LEU A 98 3.66 -1.93 1.39
CA LEU A 98 4.02 -0.83 2.27
C LEU A 98 5.43 -0.32 2.00
N LEU A 99 6.38 -1.24 1.80
CA LEU A 99 7.77 -0.91 1.50
C LEU A 99 7.92 -0.27 0.11
N VAL A 100 7.17 -0.75 -0.89
CA VAL A 100 7.12 -0.14 -2.23
C VAL A 100 6.60 1.29 -2.13
N GLU A 101 5.46 1.53 -1.47
CA GLU A 101 4.88 2.86 -1.31
C GLU A 101 5.87 3.82 -0.64
N LYS A 102 6.47 3.40 0.48
CA LYS A 102 7.49 4.20 1.17
C LYS A 102 8.70 4.50 0.29
N GLY A 103 9.15 3.54 -0.51
CA GLY A 103 10.23 3.71 -1.49
C GLY A 103 9.85 4.69 -2.59
N GLN A 104 8.64 4.56 -3.14
CA GLN A 104 8.11 5.40 -4.20
C GLN A 104 8.01 6.88 -3.81
N ARG A 105 7.60 7.19 -2.58
CA ARG A 105 7.58 8.58 -2.10
C ARG A 105 8.94 9.26 -2.17
N LYS A 106 9.99 8.55 -1.77
CA LYS A 106 11.37 9.05 -1.87
C LYS A 106 11.84 9.13 -3.33
N ALA A 107 11.49 8.13 -4.14
CA ALA A 107 11.82 8.09 -5.54
C ALA A 107 11.16 9.22 -6.34
N ILE A 108 9.90 9.57 -6.05
CA ILE A 108 9.19 10.71 -6.67
C ILE A 108 9.90 12.04 -6.34
N ALA A 109 10.33 12.23 -5.10
CA ALA A 109 11.09 13.44 -4.75
C ALA A 109 12.40 13.56 -5.57
N ALA A 110 13.10 12.44 -5.77
CA ALA A 110 14.32 12.40 -6.58
C ALA A 110 14.05 12.52 -8.10
N ALA A 111 12.87 12.12 -8.56
CA ALA A 111 12.47 12.13 -9.97
C ALA A 111 12.58 13.52 -10.60
N THR A 112 12.33 14.58 -9.84
CA THR A 112 12.45 15.97 -10.31
C THR A 112 13.86 16.26 -10.83
N LEU A 113 14.88 15.85 -10.10
CA LEU A 113 16.29 16.01 -10.52
C LEU A 113 16.61 15.16 -11.75
N VAL A 114 16.11 13.93 -11.78
CA VAL A 114 16.29 13.00 -12.91
C VAL A 114 15.65 13.55 -14.17
N ILE A 115 14.43 14.10 -14.09
CA ILE A 115 13.71 14.69 -15.22
C ILE A 115 14.45 15.91 -15.76
N ILE A 116 14.99 16.78 -14.90
CA ILE A 116 15.78 17.93 -15.32
C ILE A 116 17.05 17.48 -16.07
N LEU A 117 17.75 16.50 -15.52
CA LEU A 117 18.99 15.97 -16.11
C LEU A 117 18.75 15.27 -17.47
N PHE A 118 17.64 14.56 -17.58
CA PHE A 118 17.21 13.90 -18.82
C PHE A 118 16.66 14.91 -19.84
N GLY A 119 15.83 15.86 -19.41
CA GLY A 119 15.14 16.83 -20.26
C GLY A 119 16.06 17.89 -20.86
N GLY A 120 17.13 18.29 -20.16
CA GLY A 120 18.09 19.29 -20.63
C GLY A 120 18.73 18.94 -21.98
N PRO A 121 19.41 17.80 -22.13
CA PRO A 121 19.95 17.35 -23.42
C PRO A 121 18.89 17.17 -24.49
N LEU A 122 17.70 16.70 -24.12
CA LEU A 122 16.59 16.47 -25.03
C LEU A 122 16.07 17.78 -25.63
N ALA A 123 15.95 18.82 -24.82
CA ALA A 123 15.56 20.16 -25.26
C ALA A 123 16.55 20.78 -26.27
N THR A 124 17.83 20.53 -26.08
CA THR A 124 18.87 21.04 -26.99
C THR A 124 18.95 20.28 -28.32
N SER A 125 18.69 18.96 -28.29
CA SER A 125 18.67 18.12 -29.51
C SER A 125 17.42 18.36 -30.37
N SER A 126 16.32 18.80 -29.77
CA SER A 126 15.03 19.06 -30.42
C SER A 126 15.07 20.26 -31.42
N ARG A 127 16.12 21.06 -31.45
CA ARG A 127 16.24 22.18 -32.38
C ARG A 127 16.17 21.77 -33.87
N ARG A 128 16.49 20.51 -34.20
CA ARG A 128 16.45 20.02 -35.59
C ARG A 128 15.07 19.53 -36.03
N GLY A 129 14.14 19.23 -35.11
CA GLY A 129 12.82 18.67 -35.39
C GLY A 129 11.63 19.63 -35.26
N GLY A 130 11.85 20.88 -34.90
CA GLY A 130 10.79 21.84 -34.64
C GLY A 130 10.09 21.69 -33.29
N ARG A 131 9.23 22.66 -32.94
CA ARG A 131 8.56 22.73 -31.65
C ARG A 131 7.64 21.52 -31.36
N ALA A 132 6.91 21.07 -32.38
CA ALA A 132 5.99 19.94 -32.25
C ALA A 132 6.71 18.63 -31.92
N TYR A 133 7.86 18.39 -32.50
CA TYR A 133 8.69 17.21 -32.18
C TYR A 133 9.17 17.23 -30.74
N GLY A 134 9.65 18.37 -30.23
CA GLY A 134 10.09 18.52 -28.86
C GLY A 134 8.98 18.23 -27.83
N ILE A 135 7.79 18.74 -28.08
CA ILE A 135 6.60 18.47 -27.24
C ILE A 135 6.25 16.99 -27.27
N GLY A 136 6.25 16.36 -28.45
CA GLY A 136 5.94 14.94 -28.60
C GLY A 136 6.92 14.05 -27.83
N VAL A 137 8.21 14.31 -27.92
CA VAL A 137 9.23 13.55 -27.20
C VAL A 137 9.15 13.77 -25.70
N ALA A 138 8.87 14.98 -25.23
CA ALA A 138 8.68 15.26 -23.82
C ALA A 138 7.47 14.50 -23.26
N LEU A 139 6.32 14.52 -23.97
CA LEU A 139 5.12 13.80 -23.57
C LEU A 139 5.35 12.29 -23.55
N ALA A 140 5.97 11.74 -24.59
CA ALA A 140 6.31 10.32 -24.66
C ALA A 140 7.25 9.90 -23.51
N SER A 141 8.20 10.75 -23.12
CA SER A 141 9.10 10.48 -21.98
C SER A 141 8.34 10.42 -20.66
N VAL A 142 7.39 11.32 -20.43
CA VAL A 142 6.56 11.32 -19.22
C VAL A 142 5.70 10.06 -19.15
N ILE A 143 5.05 9.70 -20.27
CA ILE A 143 4.22 8.49 -20.34
C ILE A 143 5.07 7.25 -20.07
N LEU A 144 6.25 7.15 -20.68
CA LEU A 144 7.17 6.04 -20.48
C LEU A 144 7.64 5.95 -19.02
N TYR A 145 7.97 7.10 -18.41
CA TYR A 145 8.35 7.14 -16.98
C TYR A 145 7.23 6.64 -16.09
N LEU A 146 5.99 7.12 -16.28
CA LEU A 146 4.83 6.71 -15.49
C LEU A 146 4.52 5.22 -15.69
N LEU A 147 4.63 4.72 -16.91
CA LEU A 147 4.42 3.30 -17.20
C LEU A 147 5.47 2.43 -16.47
N MET A 148 6.75 2.80 -16.55
CA MET A 148 7.81 2.11 -15.82
C MET A 148 7.60 2.17 -14.30
N PHE A 149 7.16 3.32 -13.78
CA PHE A 149 6.89 3.52 -12.37
C PHE A 149 5.79 2.57 -11.87
N ARG A 150 4.71 2.43 -12.65
CA ARG A 150 3.60 1.50 -12.36
C ARG A 150 4.05 0.04 -12.43
N LEU A 151 4.74 -0.34 -13.49
CA LEU A 151 5.19 -1.73 -13.69
C LEU A 151 6.23 -2.14 -12.66
N ALA A 152 7.21 -1.29 -12.36
CA ALA A 152 8.21 -1.56 -11.33
C ALA A 152 7.55 -1.67 -9.94
N GLY A 153 6.60 -0.79 -9.62
CA GLY A 153 5.85 -0.87 -8.37
C GLY A 153 5.07 -2.17 -8.24
N ALA A 154 4.36 -2.58 -9.29
CA ALA A 154 3.64 -3.86 -9.30
C ALA A 154 4.58 -5.07 -9.12
N ALA A 155 5.75 -5.05 -9.77
CA ALA A 155 6.77 -6.10 -9.60
C ALA A 155 7.34 -6.15 -8.16
N GLY A 156 7.49 -4.98 -7.52
CA GLY A 156 7.89 -4.91 -6.10
C GLY A 156 6.82 -5.43 -5.15
N GLN A 157 5.54 -5.08 -5.40
CA GLN A 157 4.41 -5.55 -4.60
C GLN A 157 4.20 -7.06 -4.71
N SER A 158 4.42 -7.65 -5.88
CA SER A 158 4.33 -9.09 -6.09
C SER A 158 5.52 -9.90 -5.56
N GLY A 159 6.55 -9.22 -5.01
CA GLY A 159 7.78 -9.87 -4.55
C GLY A 159 8.73 -10.34 -5.66
N ALA A 160 8.45 -10.04 -6.94
CA ALA A 160 9.33 -10.38 -8.05
C ALA A 160 10.66 -9.61 -8.03
N ILE A 161 10.64 -8.41 -7.45
CA ILE A 161 11.81 -7.55 -7.24
C ILE A 161 11.77 -7.07 -5.79
N GLU A 162 12.95 -6.83 -5.22
CA GLU A 162 13.03 -6.23 -3.87
C GLU A 162 12.26 -4.92 -3.83
N PRO A 163 11.34 -4.72 -2.85
CA PRO A 163 10.37 -3.62 -2.84
C PRO A 163 11.00 -2.23 -2.93
N VAL A 164 12.07 -1.98 -2.17
CA VAL A 164 12.74 -0.66 -2.19
C VAL A 164 13.44 -0.43 -3.53
N LEU A 165 14.10 -1.46 -4.06
CA LEU A 165 14.78 -1.37 -5.35
C LEU A 165 13.79 -1.09 -6.48
N SER A 166 12.63 -1.76 -6.48
CA SER A 166 11.59 -1.59 -7.50
C SER A 166 11.14 -0.13 -7.64
N ALA A 167 11.04 0.58 -6.52
CA ALA A 167 10.67 2.00 -6.50
C ALA A 167 11.70 2.91 -7.20
N TRP A 168 12.98 2.54 -7.21
CA TRP A 168 14.07 3.33 -7.79
C TRP A 168 14.38 2.99 -9.25
N VAL A 169 13.90 1.86 -9.77
CA VAL A 169 14.17 1.41 -11.15
C VAL A 169 13.91 2.50 -12.20
N PRO A 170 12.77 3.20 -12.23
CA PRO A 170 12.53 4.24 -13.24
C PRO A 170 13.54 5.36 -13.17
N ASN A 171 13.89 5.81 -11.96
CA ASN A 171 14.87 6.87 -11.76
C ASN A 171 16.26 6.47 -12.24
N LEU A 172 16.69 5.24 -11.98
CA LEU A 172 17.98 4.72 -12.42
C LEU A 172 18.05 4.63 -13.95
N VAL A 173 16.99 4.15 -14.60
CA VAL A 173 16.93 4.06 -16.07
C VAL A 173 16.97 5.44 -16.70
N PHE A 174 16.15 6.38 -16.24
CA PHE A 174 16.12 7.73 -16.79
C PHE A 174 17.41 8.51 -16.49
N LEU A 175 18.01 8.30 -15.31
CA LEU A 175 19.29 8.89 -14.96
C LEU A 175 20.41 8.41 -15.89
N THR A 176 20.51 7.10 -16.11
CA THR A 176 21.53 6.54 -17.02
C THR A 176 21.33 7.00 -18.44
N CYS A 177 20.10 7.01 -18.96
CA CYS A 177 19.78 7.55 -20.27
C CYS A 177 20.13 9.05 -20.37
N GLY A 178 19.79 9.83 -19.34
CA GLY A 178 20.12 11.26 -19.28
C GLY A 178 21.62 11.53 -19.33
N LEU A 179 22.40 10.77 -18.57
CA LEU A 179 23.87 10.88 -18.56
C LEU A 179 24.49 10.51 -19.91
N VAL A 180 23.96 9.46 -20.57
CA VAL A 180 24.43 9.08 -21.92
C VAL A 180 24.10 10.16 -22.93
N LEU A 181 22.89 10.72 -22.90
CA LEU A 181 22.49 11.81 -23.76
C LEU A 181 23.37 13.07 -23.53
N PHE A 182 23.65 13.39 -22.26
CA PHE A 182 24.48 14.53 -21.89
C PHE A 182 25.90 14.42 -22.43
N LYS A 183 26.51 13.23 -22.38
CA LYS A 183 27.81 12.96 -22.97
C LYS A 183 27.81 13.16 -24.49
N ARG A 184 26.75 12.71 -25.18
CA ARG A 184 26.63 12.83 -26.64
C ARG A 184 26.40 14.27 -27.13
N VAL A 185 25.79 15.12 -26.35
CA VAL A 185 25.57 16.54 -26.71
C VAL A 185 26.84 17.34 -26.54
N ARG A 186 27.76 16.91 -25.67
CA ARG A 186 29.01 17.62 -25.37
C ARG A 186 30.16 17.28 -26.34
N THR A 187 30.00 16.23 -27.15
CA THR A 187 30.94 15.87 -28.24
C THR A 187 30.36 16.28 -29.57
#